data_43a9e033704210de80d5a7d6a26fbf82
#
_entry.id   43a9e033704210de80d5a7d6a26fbf82
#
_cell.length_a   1.000
_cell.length_b   1.000
_cell.length_c   1.000
_cell.angle_alpha   90.00
_cell.angle_beta   90.00
_cell.angle_gamma   90.00
#
_symmetry.space_group_name_H-M   'P 1'
#
loop_
_entity.id
_entity.type
_entity.pdbx_description
1 polymer ?
#
loop_
_entity_poly.entity_id
_entity_poly.type
_entity_poly.pdbx_seq_one_letter_code
_entity_poly.pdbx_strand_id
1 'polypeptide(L)'
;MKRLLLALMLPLALGACEEKHDQGWLGYGEGDFAMISAPQAGWVTALKVERGTVVKRGDLLFLLDSTTQQAGQEQASSALDQARASLKQEQSNLVYARTELGRQESLARSHAGTPTQLDLARTNAQQSAARIGQLQAQIGQMEANLKGAAYGLAQRQITSQTEGPVQDIYFRPGEYVPASTPVVSVLPPANVYARFFVPESELPKVKLGQKVQVNCDGCKPMTATITFIAAQAEFTPPVIFSVNNREKLVFKLEARAPAGLAIHPGQPVTVKPL
;
A
#
# COMPACT_ATOMS: atom_id res chain seq x y z
N MET A 1 47.91 -19.97 -88.26
CA MET A 1 46.50 -19.60 -88.01
C MET A 1 46.23 -19.65 -86.54
N LYS A 2 46.40 -18.57 -85.85
CA LYS A 2 46.24 -18.47 -84.34
C LYS A 2 44.93 -17.74 -84.06
N ARG A 3 44.00 -18.38 -83.44
CA ARG A 3 42.76 -17.76 -82.94
C ARG A 3 42.99 -17.25 -81.54
N LEU A 4 42.91 -15.93 -81.39
CA LEU A 4 43.02 -15.19 -80.18
C LEU A 4 41.63 -15.24 -79.48
N LEU A 5 41.47 -15.89 -78.33
CA LEU A 5 40.28 -15.84 -77.50
C LEU A 5 40.45 -14.77 -76.44
N LEU A 6 39.72 -13.66 -76.61
CA LEU A 6 39.67 -12.54 -75.72
C LEU A 6 38.63 -12.90 -74.60
N ALA A 7 39.10 -13.21 -73.39
CA ALA A 7 38.25 -13.48 -72.22
C ALA A 7 37.89 -12.14 -71.60
N LEU A 8 36.60 -11.74 -71.73
CA LEU A 8 35.98 -10.57 -71.08
C LEU A 8 35.69 -10.92 -69.60
N MET A 9 36.55 -10.43 -68.70
CA MET A 9 36.26 -10.48 -67.25
C MET A 9 35.24 -9.38 -66.91
N LEU A 10 34.03 -9.79 -66.55
CA LEU A 10 32.97 -8.95 -65.96
C LEU A 10 33.18 -8.92 -64.45
N PRO A 11 33.44 -7.80 -63.76
CA PRO A 11 33.48 -7.74 -62.33
C PRO A 11 32.06 -7.77 -61.79
N LEU A 12 31.71 -8.88 -61.12
CA LEU A 12 30.48 -9.03 -60.35
C LEU A 12 30.61 -8.17 -59.09
N ALA A 13 30.09 -6.96 -59.12
CA ALA A 13 29.95 -6.11 -57.96
C ALA A 13 28.85 -6.72 -57.04
N LEU A 14 29.26 -7.59 -56.09
CA LEU A 14 28.42 -7.94 -54.95
C LEU A 14 28.32 -6.70 -54.06
N GLY A 15 27.28 -5.91 -54.29
CA GLY A 15 26.80 -4.96 -53.29
C GLY A 15 26.29 -5.73 -52.10
N ALA A 16 27.14 -5.94 -51.10
CA ALA A 16 26.71 -6.34 -49.77
C ALA A 16 25.86 -5.18 -49.21
N CYS A 17 24.56 -5.26 -49.38
CA CYS A 17 23.64 -4.52 -48.52
C CYS A 17 23.87 -5.01 -47.09
N GLU A 18 24.70 -4.31 -46.35
CA GLU A 18 24.74 -4.40 -44.90
C GLU A 18 23.41 -3.80 -44.41
N GLU A 19 22.38 -4.63 -44.27
CA GLU A 19 21.21 -4.28 -43.51
C GLU A 19 21.69 -3.90 -42.11
N LYS A 20 21.80 -2.59 -41.87
CA LYS A 20 21.83 -2.08 -40.49
C LYS A 20 20.51 -2.56 -39.85
N HIS A 21 20.55 -3.75 -39.23
CA HIS A 21 19.54 -4.14 -38.30
C HIS A 21 19.53 -3.06 -37.24
N ASP A 22 18.52 -2.22 -37.32
CA ASP A 22 18.15 -1.27 -36.27
C ASP A 22 17.62 -2.12 -35.09
N GLN A 23 18.58 -2.81 -34.47
CA GLN A 23 18.39 -3.73 -33.35
C GLN A 23 18.15 -2.91 -32.11
N GLY A 24 17.08 -2.20 -31.93
CA GLY A 24 16.79 -1.45 -30.71
C GLY A 24 17.53 -1.91 -29.43
N TRP A 25 17.38 -1.22 -28.36
CA TRP A 25 18.03 -1.57 -27.09
C TRP A 25 17.35 -2.77 -26.46
N LEU A 26 18.15 -3.75 -26.07
CA LEU A 26 17.65 -4.98 -25.43
C LEU A 26 17.38 -4.72 -23.96
N GLY A 27 16.33 -5.35 -23.45
CA GLY A 27 15.92 -5.25 -22.06
C GLY A 27 14.91 -6.32 -21.69
N TYR A 28 14.24 -6.11 -20.56
CA TYR A 28 13.20 -7.01 -20.06
C TYR A 28 12.14 -6.23 -19.28
N GLY A 29 10.97 -6.82 -19.16
CA GLY A 29 9.94 -6.33 -18.27
C GLY A 29 10.39 -6.44 -16.82
N GLU A 30 10.04 -5.45 -16.02
CA GLU A 30 10.28 -5.43 -14.58
C GLU A 30 9.01 -4.98 -13.85
N GLY A 31 8.91 -5.23 -12.55
CA GLY A 31 7.76 -4.82 -11.76
C GLY A 31 8.13 -4.45 -10.33
N ASP A 32 7.59 -3.33 -9.87
CA ASP A 32 7.72 -2.92 -8.47
C ASP A 32 6.56 -3.54 -7.67
N PHE A 33 6.86 -4.62 -6.96
CA PHE A 33 5.89 -5.34 -6.15
C PHE A 33 5.52 -4.57 -4.89
N ALA A 34 4.23 -4.47 -4.61
CA ALA A 34 3.73 -3.99 -3.33
C ALA A 34 3.82 -5.12 -2.29
N MET A 35 4.74 -4.99 -1.34
CA MET A 35 4.95 -5.93 -0.25
C MET A 35 3.97 -5.62 0.88
N ILE A 36 2.98 -6.48 1.11
CA ILE A 36 1.95 -6.27 2.13
C ILE A 36 2.33 -7.03 3.38
N SER A 37 2.58 -6.25 4.43
CA SER A 37 3.05 -6.72 5.73
C SER A 37 1.98 -6.57 6.79
N ALA A 38 2.08 -7.37 7.86
CA ALA A 38 1.28 -7.16 9.06
C ALA A 38 1.87 -6.02 9.90
N PRO A 39 1.06 -5.04 10.35
CA PRO A 39 1.54 -3.95 11.19
C PRO A 39 1.94 -4.41 12.59
N GLN A 40 1.42 -5.54 13.03
CA GLN A 40 1.70 -6.17 14.32
C GLN A 40 2.01 -7.66 14.13
N ALA A 41 2.87 -8.19 14.99
CA ALA A 41 3.18 -9.61 15.00
C ALA A 41 1.98 -10.47 15.41
N GLY A 42 1.92 -11.69 14.89
CA GLY A 42 0.86 -12.65 15.25
C GLY A 42 0.87 -13.91 14.40
N TRP A 43 0.02 -14.87 14.77
CA TRP A 43 -0.20 -16.10 14.01
C TRP A 43 -1.17 -15.84 12.86
N VAL A 44 -0.85 -16.30 11.67
CA VAL A 44 -1.78 -16.28 10.53
C VAL A 44 -2.87 -17.33 10.78
N THR A 45 -4.11 -16.89 10.87
CA THR A 45 -5.26 -17.82 11.06
C THR A 45 -5.90 -18.22 9.75
N ALA A 46 -5.92 -17.33 8.75
CA ALA A 46 -6.48 -17.61 7.44
C ALA A 46 -5.84 -16.73 6.36
N LEU A 47 -5.67 -17.33 5.17
CA LEU A 47 -5.43 -16.61 3.92
C LEU A 47 -6.76 -16.54 3.14
N LYS A 48 -7.06 -15.40 2.54
CA LYS A 48 -8.27 -15.16 1.74
C LYS A 48 -7.98 -15.02 0.25
N VAL A 49 -6.71 -15.17 -0.12
CA VAL A 49 -6.22 -15.04 -1.49
C VAL A 49 -5.25 -16.17 -1.80
N GLU A 50 -5.10 -16.46 -3.09
CA GLU A 50 -4.15 -17.40 -3.65
C GLU A 50 -3.25 -16.68 -4.66
N ARG A 51 -2.12 -17.29 -5.04
CA ARG A 51 -1.27 -16.78 -6.13
C ARG A 51 -2.09 -16.67 -7.41
N GLY A 52 -1.96 -15.55 -8.12
CA GLY A 52 -2.73 -15.25 -9.33
C GLY A 52 -4.10 -14.60 -9.09
N THR A 53 -4.61 -14.59 -7.85
CA THR A 53 -5.85 -13.87 -7.53
C THR A 53 -5.67 -12.38 -7.79
N VAL A 54 -6.57 -11.77 -8.55
CA VAL A 54 -6.59 -10.31 -8.74
C VAL A 54 -7.34 -9.67 -7.60
N VAL A 55 -6.67 -8.82 -6.84
CA VAL A 55 -7.24 -8.09 -5.70
C VAL A 55 -7.42 -6.62 -6.01
N LYS A 56 -8.38 -6.00 -5.34
CA LYS A 56 -8.65 -4.56 -5.36
C LYS A 56 -8.23 -3.94 -4.03
N ARG A 57 -8.11 -2.61 -4.03
CA ARG A 57 -7.89 -1.88 -2.78
C ARG A 57 -9.05 -2.14 -1.80
N GLY A 58 -8.72 -2.52 -0.57
CA GLY A 58 -9.67 -2.86 0.48
C GLY A 58 -10.01 -4.35 0.59
N ASP A 59 -9.67 -5.17 -0.40
CA ASP A 59 -9.90 -6.61 -0.33
C ASP A 59 -9.11 -7.25 0.80
N LEU A 60 -9.75 -8.14 1.55
CA LEU A 60 -9.14 -8.85 2.67
C LEU A 60 -8.17 -9.90 2.13
N LEU A 61 -6.90 -9.82 2.57
CA LEU A 61 -5.83 -10.70 2.14
C LEU A 61 -5.60 -11.84 3.12
N PHE A 62 -5.44 -11.51 4.39
CA PHE A 62 -5.22 -12.50 5.45
C PHE A 62 -5.66 -11.99 6.81
N LEU A 63 -5.83 -12.92 7.73
CA LEU A 63 -6.23 -12.69 9.11
C LEU A 63 -5.12 -13.15 10.05
N LEU A 64 -4.86 -12.36 11.08
CA LEU A 64 -4.07 -12.74 12.23
C LEU A 64 -4.98 -13.15 13.38
N ASP A 65 -4.44 -13.94 14.32
CA ASP A 65 -5.13 -14.24 15.57
C ASP A 65 -5.51 -12.94 16.28
N SER A 66 -6.77 -12.81 16.60
CA SER A 66 -7.39 -11.61 17.18
C SER A 66 -7.98 -11.84 18.57
N THR A 67 -7.77 -13.02 19.16
CA THR A 67 -8.42 -13.41 20.42
C THR A 67 -8.19 -12.40 21.55
N THR A 68 -6.93 -11.98 21.73
CA THR A 68 -6.57 -10.98 22.75
C THR A 68 -7.18 -9.61 22.48
N GLN A 69 -7.22 -9.19 21.20
CA GLN A 69 -7.75 -7.89 20.79
C GLN A 69 -9.28 -7.84 20.93
N GLN A 70 -9.96 -8.94 20.62
CA GLN A 70 -11.40 -9.08 20.84
C GLN A 70 -11.75 -8.97 22.32
N ALA A 71 -11.05 -9.71 23.18
CA ALA A 71 -11.23 -9.62 24.63
C ALA A 71 -10.95 -8.20 25.16
N GLY A 72 -9.90 -7.53 24.64
CA GLY A 72 -9.58 -6.15 24.99
C GLY A 72 -10.67 -5.15 24.57
N GLN A 73 -11.25 -5.32 23.39
CA GLN A 73 -12.37 -4.49 22.93
C GLN A 73 -13.63 -4.70 23.80
N GLU A 74 -13.94 -5.94 24.11
CA GLU A 74 -15.09 -6.28 24.97
C GLU A 74 -14.93 -5.71 26.40
N GLN A 75 -13.72 -5.80 26.96
CA GLN A 75 -13.38 -5.18 28.24
C GLN A 75 -13.57 -3.66 28.20
N ALA A 76 -13.08 -2.98 27.15
CA ALA A 76 -13.23 -1.52 26.99
C ALA A 76 -14.71 -1.12 26.81
N SER A 77 -15.50 -1.92 26.08
CA SER A 77 -16.95 -1.73 25.93
C SER A 77 -17.68 -1.84 27.27
N SER A 78 -17.37 -2.87 28.05
CA SER A 78 -17.98 -3.08 29.38
C SER A 78 -17.63 -1.95 30.34
N ALA A 79 -16.42 -1.43 30.32
CA ALA A 79 -16.00 -0.28 31.13
C ALA A 79 -16.76 1.01 30.72
N LEU A 80 -17.00 1.22 29.43
CA LEU A 80 -17.83 2.33 28.95
C LEU A 80 -19.29 2.22 29.44
N ASP A 81 -19.86 1.02 29.34
CA ASP A 81 -21.24 0.78 29.79
C ASP A 81 -21.40 1.00 31.29
N GLN A 82 -20.42 0.59 32.09
CA GLN A 82 -20.38 0.85 33.53
C GLN A 82 -20.33 2.37 33.83
N ALA A 83 -19.49 3.12 33.08
CA ALA A 83 -19.40 4.59 33.22
C ALA A 83 -20.75 5.26 32.89
N ARG A 84 -21.42 4.82 31.81
CA ARG A 84 -22.74 5.30 31.41
C ARG A 84 -23.81 4.99 32.45
N ALA A 85 -23.78 3.80 33.05
CA ALA A 85 -24.69 3.43 34.16
C ALA A 85 -24.49 4.35 35.37
N SER A 86 -23.23 4.65 35.73
CA SER A 86 -22.88 5.58 36.79
C SER A 86 -23.41 7.00 36.54
N LEU A 87 -23.29 7.47 35.30
CA LEU A 87 -23.87 8.77 34.87
C LEU A 87 -25.39 8.78 35.04
N LYS A 88 -26.08 7.75 34.59
CA LYS A 88 -27.54 7.62 34.73
C LYS A 88 -27.98 7.63 36.21
N GLN A 89 -27.25 6.96 37.06
CA GLN A 89 -27.50 6.99 38.52
C GLN A 89 -27.36 8.41 39.08
N GLU A 90 -26.26 9.12 38.71
CA GLU A 90 -26.06 10.47 39.20
C GLU A 90 -27.06 11.49 38.63
N GLN A 91 -27.53 11.28 37.41
CA GLN A 91 -28.65 12.08 36.86
C GLN A 91 -29.92 11.93 37.69
N SER A 92 -30.23 10.72 38.15
CA SER A 92 -31.36 10.47 39.05
C SER A 92 -31.16 11.18 40.39
N ASN A 93 -29.95 11.13 40.96
CA ASN A 93 -29.58 11.84 42.18
C ASN A 93 -29.76 13.36 42.03
N LEU A 94 -29.34 13.93 40.90
CA LEU A 94 -29.52 15.36 40.61
C LEU A 94 -30.99 15.77 40.52
N VAL A 95 -31.84 14.92 39.89
CA VAL A 95 -33.29 15.17 39.82
C VAL A 95 -33.87 15.22 41.25
N TYR A 96 -33.52 14.28 42.13
CA TYR A 96 -33.93 14.30 43.52
C TYR A 96 -33.44 15.56 44.26
N ALA A 97 -32.14 15.86 44.16
CA ALA A 97 -31.54 17.05 44.79
C ALA A 97 -32.17 18.37 44.33
N ARG A 98 -32.51 18.50 43.08
CA ARG A 98 -33.22 19.68 42.54
C ARG A 98 -34.66 19.78 43.04
N THR A 99 -35.35 18.65 43.13
CA THR A 99 -36.72 18.63 43.69
C THR A 99 -36.70 19.07 45.16
N GLU A 100 -35.73 18.58 45.97
CA GLU A 100 -35.54 18.98 47.33
C GLU A 100 -35.18 20.45 47.47
N LEU A 101 -34.27 20.97 46.65
CA LEU A 101 -33.94 22.39 46.60
C LEU A 101 -35.20 23.26 46.33
N GLY A 102 -36.00 22.89 45.33
CA GLY A 102 -37.24 23.58 45.04
C GLY A 102 -38.24 23.58 46.20
N ARG A 103 -38.31 22.49 46.98
CA ARG A 103 -39.11 22.40 48.20
C ARG A 103 -38.59 23.37 49.26
N GLN A 104 -37.31 23.38 49.56
CA GLN A 104 -36.70 24.26 50.55
C GLN A 104 -36.80 25.75 50.17
N GLU A 105 -36.68 26.07 48.88
CA GLU A 105 -36.93 27.43 48.37
C GLU A 105 -38.36 27.89 48.57
N SER A 106 -39.32 27.00 48.42
CA SER A 106 -40.74 27.30 48.68
C SER A 106 -41.01 27.50 50.17
N LEU A 107 -40.43 26.68 51.04
CA LEU A 107 -40.51 26.83 52.52
C LEU A 107 -39.84 28.15 52.96
N ALA A 108 -38.71 28.51 52.40
CA ALA A 108 -38.04 29.77 52.73
C ALA A 108 -38.87 30.99 52.32
N ARG A 109 -39.55 30.97 51.17
CA ARG A 109 -40.44 32.01 50.71
C ARG A 109 -41.65 32.18 51.61
N SER A 110 -42.18 31.10 52.24
CA SER A 110 -43.27 31.13 53.18
C SER A 110 -42.84 31.35 54.64
N HIS A 111 -41.53 31.68 54.86
CA HIS A 111 -40.94 31.85 56.20
C HIS A 111 -41.05 30.59 57.11
N ALA A 112 -41.28 29.41 56.53
CA ALA A 112 -41.43 28.15 57.25
C ALA A 112 -40.14 27.27 57.23
N GLY A 113 -39.08 27.67 56.47
CA GLY A 113 -37.82 26.97 56.35
C GLY A 113 -36.66 27.63 57.09
N THR A 114 -35.57 26.91 57.33
CA THR A 114 -34.32 27.45 57.88
C THR A 114 -33.32 27.79 56.77
N PRO A 115 -32.52 28.87 56.90
CA PRO A 115 -31.47 29.20 55.96
C PRO A 115 -30.48 28.06 55.73
N THR A 116 -30.12 27.35 56.82
CA THR A 116 -29.17 26.21 56.80
C THR A 116 -29.67 25.06 55.91
N GLN A 117 -31.01 24.74 55.97
CA GLN A 117 -31.57 23.66 55.11
C GLN A 117 -31.59 24.04 53.64
N LEU A 118 -31.89 25.32 53.34
CA LEU A 118 -31.84 25.83 51.98
C LEU A 118 -30.38 25.76 51.41
N ASP A 119 -29.41 26.22 52.18
CA ASP A 119 -27.99 26.20 51.77
C ASP A 119 -27.49 24.79 51.56
N LEU A 120 -27.90 23.83 52.44
CA LEU A 120 -27.56 22.42 52.28
C LEU A 120 -28.16 21.85 51.00
N ALA A 121 -29.46 22.09 50.74
CA ALA A 121 -30.11 21.60 49.51
C ALA A 121 -29.48 22.20 48.24
N ARG A 122 -29.08 23.46 48.28
CA ARG A 122 -28.35 24.10 47.15
C ARG A 122 -27.00 23.47 46.92
N THR A 123 -26.24 23.25 47.98
CA THR A 123 -24.92 22.59 47.91
C THR A 123 -25.03 21.20 47.35
N ASN A 124 -25.99 20.39 47.82
CA ASN A 124 -26.21 19.03 47.30
C ASN A 124 -26.54 19.02 45.80
N ALA A 125 -27.42 19.93 45.34
CA ALA A 125 -27.72 20.02 43.90
C ALA A 125 -26.50 20.46 43.05
N GLN A 126 -25.68 21.38 43.57
CA GLN A 126 -24.43 21.79 42.91
C GLN A 126 -23.39 20.63 42.85
N GLN A 127 -23.25 19.90 43.97
CA GLN A 127 -22.34 18.73 44.02
C GLN A 127 -22.73 17.65 43.00
N SER A 128 -24.02 17.28 42.92
CA SER A 128 -24.51 16.30 41.95
C SER A 128 -24.31 16.82 40.51
N ALA A 129 -24.54 18.11 40.26
CA ALA A 129 -24.28 18.68 38.94
C ALA A 129 -22.80 18.63 38.56
N ALA A 130 -21.89 18.94 39.51
CA ALA A 130 -20.44 18.84 39.28
C ALA A 130 -19.99 17.38 39.03
N ARG A 131 -20.60 16.43 39.78
CA ARG A 131 -20.34 14.99 39.63
C ARG A 131 -20.73 14.48 38.26
N ILE A 132 -21.83 14.96 37.68
CA ILE A 132 -22.23 14.64 36.30
C ILE A 132 -21.15 15.10 35.31
N GLY A 133 -20.60 16.30 35.47
CA GLY A 133 -19.50 16.78 34.62
C GLY A 133 -18.27 15.86 34.70
N GLN A 134 -17.90 15.38 35.87
CA GLN A 134 -16.81 14.41 36.05
C GLN A 134 -17.09 13.09 35.32
N LEU A 135 -18.30 12.55 35.48
CA LEU A 135 -18.71 11.28 34.85
C LEU A 135 -18.78 11.42 33.33
N GLN A 136 -19.18 12.55 32.80
CA GLN A 136 -19.13 12.82 31.36
C GLN A 136 -17.71 12.84 30.80
N ALA A 137 -16.77 13.46 31.53
CA ALA A 137 -15.35 13.43 31.16
C ALA A 137 -14.78 12.00 31.22
N GLN A 138 -15.18 11.23 32.22
CA GLN A 138 -14.79 9.80 32.33
C GLN A 138 -15.33 8.97 31.15
N ILE A 139 -16.57 9.20 30.73
CA ILE A 139 -17.17 8.53 29.56
C ILE A 139 -16.34 8.86 28.30
N GLY A 140 -15.99 10.13 28.09
CA GLY A 140 -15.12 10.52 26.97
C GLY A 140 -13.79 9.77 26.95
N GLN A 141 -13.18 9.55 28.13
CA GLN A 141 -11.96 8.73 28.23
C GLN A 141 -12.21 7.26 27.88
N MET A 142 -13.32 6.67 28.36
CA MET A 142 -13.65 5.26 28.05
C MET A 142 -13.98 5.09 26.55
N GLU A 143 -14.64 6.06 25.93
CA GLU A 143 -14.89 6.05 24.49
C GLU A 143 -13.59 6.09 23.68
N ALA A 144 -12.62 6.89 24.10
CA ALA A 144 -11.30 6.92 23.47
C ALA A 144 -10.56 5.57 23.61
N ASN A 145 -10.66 4.94 24.80
CA ASN A 145 -10.08 3.61 25.05
C ASN A 145 -10.72 2.54 24.16
N LEU A 146 -12.06 2.53 24.07
CA LEU A 146 -12.79 1.59 23.20
C LEU A 146 -12.39 1.79 21.72
N LYS A 147 -12.27 3.03 21.25
CA LYS A 147 -11.81 3.33 19.90
C LYS A 147 -10.39 2.79 19.65
N GLY A 148 -9.49 2.94 20.63
CA GLY A 148 -8.13 2.38 20.56
C GLY A 148 -8.13 0.85 20.47
N ALA A 149 -8.94 0.18 21.29
CA ALA A 149 -9.08 -1.28 21.27
C ALA A 149 -9.68 -1.79 19.94
N ALA A 150 -10.71 -1.11 19.42
CA ALA A 150 -11.32 -1.43 18.13
C ALA A 150 -10.34 -1.26 16.97
N TYR A 151 -9.51 -0.22 17.00
CA TYR A 151 -8.45 -0.02 16.01
C TYR A 151 -7.42 -1.16 16.07
N GLY A 152 -6.99 -1.56 17.28
CA GLY A 152 -6.07 -2.69 17.46
C GLY A 152 -6.64 -4.01 16.90
N LEU A 153 -7.96 -4.24 17.07
CA LEU A 153 -8.65 -5.39 16.49
C LEU A 153 -8.72 -5.30 14.97
N ALA A 154 -9.04 -4.14 14.41
CA ALA A 154 -9.09 -3.94 12.95
C ALA A 154 -7.74 -4.21 12.28
N GLN A 155 -6.62 -3.94 12.94
CA GLN A 155 -5.28 -4.23 12.43
C GLN A 155 -4.95 -5.73 12.35
N ARG A 156 -5.81 -6.62 12.84
CA ARG A 156 -5.68 -8.08 12.67
C ARG A 156 -6.26 -8.57 11.35
N GLN A 157 -6.97 -7.71 10.63
CA GLN A 157 -7.52 -7.96 9.31
C GLN A 157 -6.72 -7.15 8.30
N ILE A 158 -5.85 -7.83 7.55
CA ILE A 158 -4.95 -7.16 6.62
C ILE A 158 -5.59 -7.11 5.24
N THR A 159 -5.81 -5.89 4.75
CA THR A 159 -6.42 -5.61 3.46
C THR A 159 -5.40 -5.06 2.47
N SER A 160 -5.66 -5.26 1.19
CA SER A 160 -4.83 -4.70 0.13
C SER A 160 -4.94 -3.17 0.08
N GLN A 161 -3.79 -2.50 0.01
CA GLN A 161 -3.71 -1.05 -0.20
C GLN A 161 -3.60 -0.69 -1.69
N THR A 162 -3.50 -1.70 -2.56
CA THR A 162 -3.31 -1.55 -4.00
C THR A 162 -4.16 -2.58 -4.75
N GLU A 163 -4.23 -2.44 -6.08
CA GLU A 163 -4.90 -3.41 -6.95
C GLU A 163 -3.87 -4.14 -7.82
N GLY A 164 -4.18 -5.38 -8.16
CA GLY A 164 -3.34 -6.20 -9.03
C GLY A 164 -3.36 -7.68 -8.67
N PRO A 165 -2.70 -8.53 -9.45
CA PRO A 165 -2.56 -9.95 -9.13
C PRO A 165 -1.63 -10.17 -7.94
N VAL A 166 -2.01 -11.10 -7.07
CA VAL A 166 -1.16 -11.65 -6.01
C VAL A 166 -0.03 -12.45 -6.68
N GLN A 167 1.20 -12.04 -6.44
CA GLN A 167 2.37 -12.69 -7.04
C GLN A 167 2.89 -13.81 -6.15
N ASP A 168 3.11 -13.51 -4.87
CA ASP A 168 3.64 -14.46 -3.90
C ASP A 168 2.95 -14.36 -2.55
N ILE A 169 2.97 -15.51 -1.85
CA ILE A 169 2.51 -15.67 -0.48
C ILE A 169 3.65 -16.30 0.31
N TYR A 170 4.18 -15.54 1.28
CA TYR A 170 5.36 -15.92 2.04
C TYR A 170 5.05 -16.69 3.32
N PHE A 171 3.85 -16.55 3.87
CA PHE A 171 3.41 -17.20 5.10
C PHE A 171 2.08 -17.91 4.90
N ARG A 172 1.89 -19.01 5.61
CA ARG A 172 0.70 -19.88 5.56
C ARG A 172 -0.09 -19.83 6.86
N PRO A 173 -1.35 -20.24 6.85
CA PRO A 173 -2.11 -20.44 8.08
C PRO A 173 -1.36 -21.34 9.07
N GLY A 174 -1.30 -20.93 10.34
CA GLY A 174 -0.55 -21.61 11.39
C GLY A 174 0.89 -21.11 11.56
N GLU A 175 1.40 -20.22 10.72
CA GLU A 175 2.73 -19.65 10.88
C GLU A 175 2.70 -18.31 11.62
N TYR A 176 3.77 -18.05 12.36
CA TYR A 176 3.96 -16.79 13.09
C TYR A 176 4.67 -15.76 12.22
N VAL A 177 4.07 -14.58 12.12
CA VAL A 177 4.60 -13.45 11.34
C VAL A 177 5.10 -12.36 12.28
N PRO A 178 6.38 -11.97 12.19
CA PRO A 178 6.88 -10.77 12.85
C PRO A 178 6.24 -9.50 12.27
N ALA A 179 6.17 -8.43 13.09
CA ALA A 179 5.70 -7.13 12.58
C ALA A 179 6.54 -6.64 11.41
N SER A 180 5.92 -5.95 10.46
CA SER A 180 6.55 -5.38 9.27
C SER A 180 7.19 -6.40 8.31
N THR A 181 6.95 -7.69 8.50
CA THR A 181 7.42 -8.73 7.58
C THR A 181 6.39 -8.93 6.47
N PRO A 182 6.79 -8.93 5.18
CA PRO A 182 5.89 -9.18 4.06
C PRO A 182 5.24 -10.57 4.14
N VAL A 183 3.93 -10.61 3.99
CA VAL A 183 3.13 -11.87 3.95
C VAL A 183 2.66 -12.15 2.54
N VAL A 184 2.26 -11.13 1.82
CA VAL A 184 1.74 -11.22 0.45
C VAL A 184 2.41 -10.15 -0.40
N SER A 185 2.76 -10.49 -1.65
CA SER A 185 3.17 -9.53 -2.66
C SER A 185 2.11 -9.40 -3.75
N VAL A 186 1.81 -8.17 -4.12
CA VAL A 186 0.87 -7.81 -5.20
C VAL A 186 1.63 -7.02 -6.25
N LEU A 187 1.40 -7.27 -7.53
CA LEU A 187 1.97 -6.50 -8.62
C LEU A 187 0.92 -5.57 -9.21
N PRO A 188 0.90 -4.28 -8.86
CA PRO A 188 0.03 -3.33 -9.53
C PRO A 188 0.37 -3.22 -11.01
N PRO A 189 -0.61 -3.28 -11.94
CA PRO A 189 -0.34 -3.15 -13.36
C PRO A 189 0.45 -1.87 -13.72
N ALA A 190 0.15 -0.77 -13.06
CA ALA A 190 0.85 0.50 -13.25
C ALA A 190 2.35 0.47 -12.88
N ASN A 191 2.76 -0.52 -12.09
CA ASN A 191 4.14 -0.69 -11.64
C ASN A 191 4.97 -1.58 -12.56
N VAL A 192 4.41 -2.06 -13.68
CA VAL A 192 5.14 -2.84 -14.68
C VAL A 192 5.79 -1.88 -15.67
N TYR A 193 7.10 -2.02 -15.88
CA TYR A 193 7.90 -1.14 -16.74
C TYR A 193 8.95 -1.93 -17.51
N ALA A 194 9.57 -1.27 -18.49
CA ALA A 194 10.69 -1.83 -19.25
C ALA A 194 12.02 -1.34 -18.65
N ARG A 195 12.90 -2.28 -18.30
CA ARG A 195 14.30 -2.03 -17.98
C ARG A 195 15.14 -2.46 -19.19
N PHE A 196 15.97 -1.58 -19.69
CA PHE A 196 16.76 -1.82 -20.90
C PHE A 196 18.15 -1.21 -20.78
N PHE A 197 19.03 -1.61 -21.68
CA PHE A 197 20.44 -1.29 -21.60
C PHE A 197 20.89 -0.58 -22.88
N VAL A 198 21.46 0.60 -22.72
CA VAL A 198 21.93 1.45 -23.81
C VAL A 198 23.45 1.47 -23.80
N PRO A 199 24.13 1.15 -24.94
CA PRO A 199 25.57 1.27 -25.05
C PRO A 199 26.05 2.71 -24.80
N GLU A 200 27.25 2.87 -24.22
CA GLU A 200 27.84 4.18 -23.93
C GLU A 200 27.85 5.09 -25.18
N SER A 201 28.14 4.54 -26.36
CA SER A 201 28.18 5.29 -27.62
C SER A 201 26.84 5.90 -28.05
N GLU A 202 25.71 5.35 -27.55
CA GLU A 202 24.36 5.82 -27.87
C GLU A 202 23.74 6.67 -26.76
N LEU A 203 24.32 6.64 -25.57
CA LEU A 203 23.82 7.38 -24.41
C LEU A 203 23.60 8.88 -24.66
N PRO A 204 24.50 9.60 -25.41
CA PRO A 204 24.30 11.03 -25.69
C PRO A 204 23.02 11.36 -26.49
N LYS A 205 22.45 10.36 -27.17
CA LYS A 205 21.21 10.50 -27.95
C LYS A 205 19.94 10.30 -27.11
N VAL A 206 20.08 9.82 -25.90
CA VAL A 206 18.98 9.48 -25.03
C VAL A 206 18.78 10.55 -23.94
N LYS A 207 17.52 10.93 -23.70
CA LYS A 207 17.17 11.97 -22.72
C LYS A 207 16.08 11.48 -21.78
N LEU A 208 16.15 11.93 -20.54
CA LEU A 208 15.06 11.77 -19.60
C LEU A 208 13.78 12.42 -20.15
N GLY A 209 12.63 11.74 -20.01
CA GLY A 209 11.37 12.22 -20.59
C GLY A 209 11.15 11.88 -22.07
N GLN A 210 12.13 11.29 -22.75
CA GLN A 210 11.99 10.86 -24.14
C GLN A 210 10.99 9.70 -24.25
N LYS A 211 10.13 9.74 -25.25
CA LYS A 211 9.23 8.63 -25.60
C LYS A 211 9.99 7.55 -26.35
N VAL A 212 9.68 6.32 -26.03
CA VAL A 212 10.24 5.13 -26.65
C VAL A 212 9.15 4.13 -26.97
N GLN A 213 9.38 3.32 -27.98
CA GLN A 213 8.54 2.18 -28.32
C GLN A 213 9.11 0.93 -27.68
N VAL A 214 8.29 0.21 -26.92
CA VAL A 214 8.63 -1.07 -26.31
C VAL A 214 7.94 -2.18 -27.09
N ASN A 215 8.71 -3.13 -27.59
CA ASN A 215 8.25 -4.28 -28.35
C ASN A 215 8.62 -5.56 -27.61
N CYS A 216 7.78 -6.57 -27.68
CA CYS A 216 8.06 -7.93 -27.22
C CYS A 216 7.48 -8.95 -28.21
N ASP A 217 7.99 -10.17 -28.19
CA ASP A 217 7.50 -11.23 -29.06
C ASP A 217 6.01 -11.52 -28.76
N GLY A 218 5.18 -11.42 -29.79
CA GLY A 218 3.73 -11.62 -29.68
C GLY A 218 2.94 -10.46 -29.07
N CYS A 219 3.57 -9.35 -28.68
CA CYS A 219 2.88 -8.17 -28.16
C CYS A 219 2.56 -7.13 -29.24
N LYS A 220 1.56 -6.30 -28.97
CA LYS A 220 1.41 -5.04 -29.70
C LYS A 220 2.47 -4.04 -29.22
N PRO A 221 3.06 -3.24 -30.11
CA PRO A 221 3.98 -2.16 -29.72
C PRO A 221 3.36 -1.24 -28.68
N MET A 222 4.12 -0.92 -27.63
CA MET A 222 3.69 -0.06 -26.54
C MET A 222 4.55 1.18 -26.48
N THR A 223 3.96 2.31 -26.10
CA THR A 223 4.70 3.56 -25.89
C THR A 223 4.99 3.74 -24.40
N ALA A 224 6.24 4.03 -24.08
CA ALA A 224 6.68 4.34 -22.73
C ALA A 224 7.53 5.62 -22.73
N THR A 225 7.75 6.19 -21.56
CA THR A 225 8.60 7.37 -21.36
C THR A 225 9.78 6.99 -20.50
N ILE A 226 11.00 7.41 -20.88
CA ILE A 226 12.21 7.18 -20.08
C ILE A 226 12.10 7.98 -18.80
N THR A 227 12.05 7.29 -17.67
CA THR A 227 11.90 7.87 -16.33
C THR A 227 13.17 7.83 -15.50
N PHE A 228 14.14 6.98 -15.89
CA PHE A 228 15.39 6.82 -15.17
C PHE A 228 16.54 6.49 -16.12
N ILE A 229 17.70 7.06 -15.85
CA ILE A 229 18.99 6.77 -16.50
C ILE A 229 20.01 6.59 -15.38
N ALA A 230 20.65 5.41 -15.31
CA ALA A 230 21.66 5.14 -14.30
C ALA A 230 22.87 6.07 -14.47
N ALA A 231 23.41 6.57 -13.35
CA ALA A 231 24.60 7.43 -13.35
C ALA A 231 25.90 6.64 -13.58
N GLN A 232 25.87 5.33 -13.39
CA GLN A 232 27.03 4.45 -13.53
C GLN A 232 26.77 3.41 -14.60
N ALA A 233 27.80 3.12 -15.40
CA ALA A 233 27.77 2.04 -16.37
C ALA A 233 27.87 0.69 -15.65
N GLU A 234 27.20 -0.31 -16.22
CA GLU A 234 27.27 -1.71 -15.81
C GLU A 234 27.84 -2.55 -16.96
N PHE A 235 28.41 -3.70 -16.64
CA PHE A 235 28.73 -4.69 -17.68
C PHE A 235 27.44 -5.30 -18.19
N THR A 236 27.39 -5.63 -19.49
CA THR A 236 26.21 -6.26 -20.10
C THR A 236 25.76 -7.48 -19.27
N PRO A 237 24.52 -7.49 -18.73
CA PRO A 237 24.05 -8.63 -17.95
C PRO A 237 24.07 -9.92 -18.76
N PRO A 238 24.44 -11.07 -18.14
CA PRO A 238 24.57 -12.35 -18.87
C PRO A 238 23.28 -12.88 -19.47
N VAL A 239 22.12 -12.33 -19.09
CA VAL A 239 20.80 -12.68 -19.64
C VAL A 239 20.54 -12.08 -21.04
N ILE A 240 21.39 -11.17 -21.51
CA ILE A 240 21.29 -10.60 -22.85
C ILE A 240 22.11 -11.48 -23.80
N PHE A 241 21.47 -12.51 -24.34
CA PHE A 241 22.07 -13.46 -25.27
C PHE A 241 22.40 -12.81 -26.63
N SER A 242 23.58 -12.23 -26.77
CA SER A 242 24.17 -11.90 -28.04
C SER A 242 25.63 -12.32 -28.06
N VAL A 243 25.98 -13.17 -29.03
CA VAL A 243 27.30 -13.80 -29.15
C VAL A 243 28.43 -12.77 -29.40
N ASN A 244 28.08 -11.53 -29.85
CA ASN A 244 29.01 -10.49 -30.22
C ASN A 244 29.16 -9.31 -29.24
N ASN A 245 28.52 -9.35 -28.06
CA ASN A 245 28.49 -8.21 -27.15
C ASN A 245 29.08 -8.48 -25.76
N ARG A 246 30.08 -9.35 -25.65
CA ARG A 246 30.55 -9.84 -24.34
C ARG A 246 31.27 -8.83 -23.45
N GLU A 247 31.60 -7.62 -23.88
CA GLU A 247 32.38 -6.67 -23.08
C GLU A 247 32.05 -5.19 -23.35
N LYS A 248 30.80 -4.85 -23.55
CA LYS A 248 30.44 -3.43 -23.70
C LYS A 248 29.86 -2.88 -22.43
N LEU A 249 30.37 -1.71 -21.99
CA LEU A 249 29.74 -0.90 -20.96
C LEU A 249 28.39 -0.41 -21.43
N VAL A 250 27.39 -0.65 -20.64
CA VAL A 250 26.01 -0.25 -20.89
C VAL A 250 25.46 0.55 -19.73
N PHE A 251 24.55 1.44 -20.01
CA PHE A 251 23.80 2.16 -19.00
C PHE A 251 22.41 1.55 -18.87
N LYS A 252 21.98 1.35 -17.64
CA LYS A 252 20.64 0.87 -17.31
C LYS A 252 19.65 2.03 -17.37
N LEU A 253 18.58 1.84 -18.13
CA LEU A 253 17.48 2.79 -18.26
C LEU A 253 16.15 2.13 -17.91
N GLU A 254 15.20 2.95 -17.47
CA GLU A 254 13.84 2.50 -17.22
C GLU A 254 12.86 3.37 -18.00
N ALA A 255 11.90 2.71 -18.64
CA ALA A 255 10.80 3.38 -19.31
C ALA A 255 9.45 2.89 -18.77
N ARG A 256 8.60 3.85 -18.39
CA ARG A 256 7.29 3.61 -17.76
C ARG A 256 6.16 4.18 -18.61
N ALA A 257 5.00 3.55 -18.51
CA ALA A 257 3.74 4.09 -19.00
C ALA A 257 2.80 4.36 -17.83
N PRO A 258 1.90 5.36 -17.89
CA PRO A 258 1.00 5.71 -16.77
C PRO A 258 0.13 4.55 -16.27
N ALA A 259 -0.34 3.69 -17.18
CA ALA A 259 -1.12 2.49 -16.86
C ALA A 259 -0.26 1.23 -16.68
N GLY A 260 1.08 1.36 -16.75
CA GLY A 260 2.02 0.25 -16.84
C GLY A 260 2.14 -0.31 -18.26
N LEU A 261 3.00 -1.31 -18.40
CA LEU A 261 3.20 -2.02 -19.66
C LEU A 261 2.54 -3.39 -19.60
N ALA A 262 1.91 -3.80 -20.70
CA ALA A 262 1.26 -5.13 -20.80
C ALA A 262 2.29 -6.23 -21.11
N ILE A 263 3.31 -6.34 -20.24
CA ILE A 263 4.38 -7.35 -20.29
C ILE A 263 4.51 -8.01 -18.92
N HIS A 264 5.15 -9.17 -18.87
CA HIS A 264 5.46 -9.84 -17.62
C HIS A 264 6.87 -9.48 -17.12
N PRO A 265 7.09 -9.37 -15.80
CA PRO A 265 8.44 -9.32 -15.25
C PRO A 265 9.29 -10.48 -15.75
N GLY A 266 10.52 -10.18 -16.20
CA GLY A 266 11.42 -11.14 -16.83
C GLY A 266 11.19 -11.37 -18.33
N GLN A 267 10.12 -10.87 -18.92
CA GLN A 267 9.85 -11.00 -20.36
C GLN A 267 10.83 -10.14 -21.17
N PRO A 268 11.56 -10.72 -22.16
CA PRO A 268 12.45 -9.95 -23.03
C PRO A 268 11.70 -8.89 -23.83
N VAL A 269 12.29 -7.70 -23.92
CA VAL A 269 11.76 -6.58 -24.72
C VAL A 269 12.86 -5.94 -25.53
N THR A 270 12.46 -5.32 -26.64
CA THR A 270 13.30 -4.45 -27.45
C THR A 270 12.74 -3.04 -27.42
N VAL A 271 13.57 -2.06 -27.08
CA VAL A 271 13.18 -0.66 -26.95
C VAL A 271 13.80 0.16 -28.08
N LYS A 272 12.99 0.98 -28.76
CA LYS A 272 13.44 1.88 -29.83
C LYS A 272 13.05 3.32 -29.52
N PRO A 273 13.87 4.31 -29.84
CA PRO A 273 13.46 5.72 -29.82
C PRO A 273 12.28 5.95 -30.76
N LEU A 274 11.34 6.81 -30.35
CA LEU A 274 10.24 7.29 -31.19
C LEU A 274 10.64 8.59 -31.87
#